data_321f9bc9209c2e3bf36e1069d3d82962
#
_entry.id   321f9bc9209c2e3bf36e1069d3d82962
#
_cell.length_a   1.000
_cell.length_b   1.000
_cell.length_c   1.000
_cell.angle_alpha   90.00
_cell.angle_beta   90.00
_cell.angle_gamma   90.00
#
_symmetry.space_group_name_H-M   'P 1'
#
loop_
_entity.id
_entity.type
_entity.pdbx_description
1 polymer ?
#
loop_
_entity_poly.entity_id
_entity_poly.type
_entity_poly.pdbx_seq_one_letter_code
_entity_poly.pdbx_strand_id
1 'polypeptide(L)'
;MNSSKTFNDVILYLEKIIPDGCEIDYHEISRIAMSPAALFQRIFNFISGISISDYVRKRRLTLAGYDLKNTDISVLDAAVKYGFQSHSSFSRAFKEHHGITPSQARMKNARLNDYLPINFSDMRFVGGKRIMAEMKRIMYKETPERLMVGLPRETSFSDAGFVWQEFFQGDTIEKLDRLVDVKCCDDIDENDGIGFMYDFSDRMNFKIVIGDFVRMQTEIPEGLFVKHIPKGRAAYVQIEGSNVAEILDSAYLLITEAIEKTGGTIDFDNFYWCEIYTHERYSEPFARGEKVVIDYMMPVKADAEAAGECLEEK
;
A
#
# COMPACT_ATOMS: atom_id res chain seq x y z
N MET A 1 -15.07 -7.51 5.56
CA MET A 1 -13.94 -8.45 5.70
C MET A 1 -12.85 -7.74 6.47
N ASN A 2 -12.40 -8.27 7.56
CA ASN A 2 -11.47 -7.54 8.46
C ASN A 2 -10.06 -7.56 7.83
N SER A 3 -9.53 -6.41 7.39
CA SER A 3 -8.24 -6.30 6.69
C SER A 3 -7.10 -6.90 7.50
N SER A 4 -7.04 -6.62 8.81
CA SER A 4 -6.03 -7.22 9.68
C SER A 4 -6.16 -8.74 9.74
N LYS A 5 -7.39 -9.26 9.75
CA LYS A 5 -7.66 -10.70 9.70
C LYS A 5 -7.14 -11.29 8.39
N THR A 6 -7.43 -10.67 7.25
CA THR A 6 -6.97 -11.15 5.94
C THR A 6 -5.45 -11.18 5.85
N PHE A 7 -4.75 -10.14 6.34
CA PHE A 7 -3.29 -10.14 6.39
C PHE A 7 -2.76 -11.24 7.32
N ASN A 8 -3.36 -11.42 8.49
CA ASN A 8 -2.98 -12.49 9.41
C ASN A 8 -3.28 -13.88 8.84
N ASP A 9 -4.38 -14.07 8.10
CA ASP A 9 -4.70 -15.34 7.44
C ASP A 9 -3.66 -15.68 6.37
N VAL A 10 -3.15 -14.68 5.62
CA VAL A 10 -2.03 -14.90 4.67
C VAL A 10 -0.73 -15.19 5.42
N ILE A 11 -0.42 -14.51 6.52
CA ILE A 11 0.74 -14.86 7.36
C ILE A 11 0.64 -16.30 7.87
N LEU A 12 -0.53 -16.73 8.36
CA LEU A 12 -0.75 -18.11 8.82
C LEU A 12 -0.51 -19.12 7.69
N TYR A 13 -0.98 -18.82 6.48
CA TYR A 13 -0.69 -19.64 5.31
C TYR A 13 0.82 -19.72 5.03
N LEU A 14 1.51 -18.58 5.02
CA LEU A 14 2.96 -18.54 4.78
C LEU A 14 3.73 -19.31 5.88
N GLU A 15 3.40 -19.10 7.15
CA GLU A 15 4.04 -19.83 8.27
C GLU A 15 3.81 -21.35 8.20
N LYS A 16 2.73 -21.79 7.57
CA LYS A 16 2.47 -23.23 7.34
C LYS A 16 3.40 -23.84 6.28
N ILE A 17 3.74 -23.09 5.21
CA ILE A 17 4.56 -23.60 4.11
C ILE A 17 6.07 -23.38 4.31
N ILE A 18 6.46 -22.43 5.16
CA ILE A 18 7.87 -22.06 5.41
C ILE A 18 8.71 -23.21 5.96
N PRO A 19 8.26 -24.02 6.97
CA PRO A 19 9.07 -25.08 7.55
C PRO A 19 9.46 -26.19 6.56
N ASP A 20 8.63 -26.41 5.54
CA ASP A 20 8.83 -27.45 4.53
C ASP A 20 9.54 -26.92 3.27
N GLY A 21 9.95 -25.66 3.26
CA GLY A 21 10.65 -25.04 2.14
C GLY A 21 9.79 -24.92 0.87
N CYS A 22 8.47 -25.09 0.96
CA CYS A 22 7.56 -25.03 -0.17
C CYS A 22 7.56 -23.66 -0.85
N GLU A 23 7.39 -23.63 -2.16
CA GLU A 23 7.24 -22.38 -2.91
C GLU A 23 5.96 -21.63 -2.52
N ILE A 24 5.98 -20.30 -2.69
CA ILE A 24 4.82 -19.45 -2.42
C ILE A 24 3.80 -19.66 -3.54
N ASP A 25 2.62 -20.14 -3.19
CA ASP A 25 1.49 -20.17 -4.13
C ASP A 25 0.73 -18.85 -4.08
N TYR A 26 0.96 -18.02 -5.09
CA TYR A 26 0.29 -16.72 -5.22
C TYR A 26 -1.21 -16.84 -5.60
N HIS A 27 -1.65 -17.97 -6.15
CA HIS A 27 -3.10 -18.22 -6.35
C HIS A 27 -3.79 -18.43 -5.02
N GLU A 28 -3.15 -19.16 -4.11
CA GLU A 28 -3.67 -19.34 -2.76
C GLU A 28 -3.70 -18.03 -1.98
N ILE A 29 -2.66 -17.19 -2.12
CA ILE A 29 -2.67 -15.83 -1.55
C ILE A 29 -3.85 -15.01 -2.10
N SER A 30 -4.07 -15.03 -3.43
CA SER A 30 -5.22 -14.34 -4.05
C SER A 30 -6.55 -14.82 -3.49
N ARG A 31 -6.68 -16.13 -3.28
CA ARG A 31 -7.89 -16.75 -2.73
C ARG A 31 -8.15 -16.32 -1.29
N ILE A 32 -7.12 -16.34 -0.44
CA ILE A 32 -7.22 -15.91 0.97
C ILE A 32 -7.49 -14.42 1.06
N ALA A 33 -6.75 -13.64 0.27
CA ALA A 33 -6.86 -12.18 0.26
C ALA A 33 -8.13 -11.68 -0.43
N MET A 34 -8.85 -12.55 -1.20
CA MET A 34 -9.95 -12.19 -2.09
C MET A 34 -9.63 -10.98 -2.99
N SER A 35 -8.40 -10.94 -3.45
CA SER A 35 -7.80 -9.82 -4.18
C SER A 35 -6.73 -10.37 -5.13
N PRO A 36 -6.45 -9.73 -6.28
CA PRO A 36 -5.31 -10.08 -7.12
C PRO A 36 -4.01 -10.15 -6.30
N ALA A 37 -3.21 -11.23 -6.49
CA ALA A 37 -1.98 -11.44 -5.72
C ALA A 37 -1.02 -10.26 -5.81
N ALA A 38 -0.88 -9.66 -6.98
CA ALA A 38 -0.04 -8.50 -7.23
C ALA A 38 -0.42 -7.30 -6.35
N LEU A 39 -1.72 -7.02 -6.27
CA LEU A 39 -2.24 -5.96 -5.42
C LEU A 39 -1.97 -6.27 -3.93
N PHE A 40 -2.24 -7.52 -3.51
CA PHE A 40 -1.97 -7.93 -2.12
C PHE A 40 -0.49 -7.84 -1.76
N GLN A 41 0.41 -8.34 -2.60
CA GLN A 41 1.87 -8.25 -2.40
C GLN A 41 2.33 -6.81 -2.19
N ARG A 42 1.78 -5.91 -2.99
CA ARG A 42 2.09 -4.49 -2.91
C ARG A 42 1.62 -3.89 -1.59
N ILE A 43 0.36 -4.15 -1.19
CA ILE A 43 -0.20 -3.67 0.06
C ILE A 43 0.56 -4.26 1.24
N PHE A 44 0.87 -5.56 1.19
CA PHE A 44 1.67 -6.24 2.21
C PHE A 44 3.03 -5.56 2.39
N ASN A 45 3.74 -5.30 1.28
CA ASN A 45 5.04 -4.63 1.35
C ASN A 45 4.92 -3.20 1.90
N PHE A 46 3.90 -2.48 1.48
CA PHE A 46 3.64 -1.12 1.96
C PHE A 46 3.40 -1.10 3.48
N ILE A 47 2.56 -2.01 4.00
CA ILE A 47 2.22 -2.05 5.43
C ILE A 47 3.37 -2.63 6.25
N SER A 48 4.01 -3.71 5.79
CA SER A 48 5.02 -4.42 6.55
C SER A 48 6.45 -3.89 6.36
N GLY A 49 6.66 -3.04 5.33
CA GLY A 49 7.98 -2.56 4.93
C GLY A 49 8.88 -3.63 4.32
N ILE A 50 8.33 -4.80 3.96
CA ILE A 50 9.08 -5.94 3.43
C ILE A 50 8.25 -6.71 2.39
N SER A 51 8.88 -7.23 1.34
CA SER A 51 8.18 -8.09 0.39
C SER A 51 7.79 -9.43 1.01
N ILE A 52 6.74 -10.09 0.49
CA ILE A 52 6.34 -11.44 0.92
C ILE A 52 7.50 -12.42 0.74
N SER A 53 8.25 -12.32 -0.37
CA SER A 53 9.41 -13.18 -0.64
C SER A 53 10.54 -12.99 0.37
N ASP A 54 10.82 -11.73 0.75
CA ASP A 54 11.84 -11.43 1.77
C ASP A 54 11.36 -11.83 3.17
N TYR A 55 10.07 -11.67 3.47
CA TYR A 55 9.48 -12.19 4.70
C TYR A 55 9.70 -13.70 4.82
N VAL A 56 9.30 -14.47 3.81
CA VAL A 56 9.48 -15.93 3.76
C VAL A 56 10.95 -16.31 3.89
N ARG A 57 11.84 -15.62 3.17
CA ARG A 57 13.30 -15.85 3.25
C ARG A 57 13.84 -15.63 4.66
N LYS A 58 13.48 -14.52 5.32
CA LYS A 58 13.93 -14.24 6.71
C LYS A 58 13.40 -15.27 7.70
N ARG A 59 12.13 -15.66 7.58
CA ARG A 59 11.54 -16.69 8.40
C ARG A 59 12.20 -18.04 8.25
N ARG A 60 12.48 -18.47 6.99
CA ARG A 60 13.24 -19.70 6.70
C ARG A 60 14.61 -19.70 7.34
N LEU A 61 15.35 -18.59 7.26
CA LEU A 61 16.66 -18.46 7.88
C LEU A 61 16.58 -18.53 9.40
N THR A 62 15.59 -17.91 10.02
CA THR A 62 15.35 -18.00 11.47
C THR A 62 15.10 -19.45 11.90
N LEU A 63 14.18 -20.16 11.23
CA LEU A 63 13.87 -21.54 11.56
C LEU A 63 15.07 -22.49 11.29
N ALA A 64 15.82 -22.25 10.20
CA ALA A 64 17.05 -22.98 9.93
C ALA A 64 18.10 -22.78 11.03
N GLY A 65 18.17 -21.56 11.60
CA GLY A 65 19.02 -21.27 12.75
C GLY A 65 18.65 -22.07 13.98
N TYR A 66 17.36 -22.20 14.28
CA TYR A 66 16.86 -23.02 15.38
C TYR A 66 17.15 -24.50 15.18
N ASP A 67 16.94 -25.03 13.95
CA ASP A 67 17.22 -26.42 13.64
C ASP A 67 18.73 -26.73 13.79
N LEU A 68 19.59 -25.88 13.21
CA LEU A 68 21.03 -26.04 13.32
C LEU A 68 21.53 -25.99 14.76
N LYS A 69 20.90 -25.22 15.63
CA LYS A 69 21.27 -25.07 17.02
C LYS A 69 20.76 -26.22 17.90
N ASN A 70 19.56 -26.75 17.62
CA ASN A 70 18.85 -27.64 18.52
C ASN A 70 18.77 -29.09 18.01
N THR A 71 19.22 -29.37 16.78
CA THR A 71 19.21 -30.71 16.18
C THR A 71 20.54 -31.03 15.52
N ASP A 72 20.69 -32.30 15.09
CA ASP A 72 21.90 -32.78 14.37
C ASP A 72 21.79 -32.56 12.85
N ILE A 73 20.82 -31.82 12.34
CA ILE A 73 20.64 -31.58 10.89
C ILE A 73 21.94 -31.04 10.27
N SER A 74 22.38 -31.57 9.13
CA SER A 74 23.55 -31.03 8.45
C SER A 74 23.27 -29.66 7.85
N VAL A 75 24.31 -28.85 7.60
CA VAL A 75 24.11 -27.53 6.93
C VAL A 75 23.54 -27.72 5.52
N LEU A 76 23.91 -28.80 4.84
CA LEU A 76 23.38 -29.11 3.52
C LEU A 76 21.90 -29.51 3.59
N ASP A 77 21.53 -30.37 4.53
CA ASP A 77 20.13 -30.78 4.70
C ASP A 77 19.26 -29.64 5.15
N ALA A 78 19.77 -28.75 6.01
CA ALA A 78 19.06 -27.50 6.37
C ALA A 78 18.84 -26.60 5.16
N ALA A 79 19.84 -26.44 4.28
CA ALA A 79 19.68 -25.67 3.05
C ALA A 79 18.57 -26.25 2.14
N VAL A 80 18.56 -27.58 1.98
CA VAL A 80 17.52 -28.28 1.19
C VAL A 80 16.15 -28.15 1.85
N LYS A 81 16.05 -28.43 3.15
CA LYS A 81 14.79 -28.33 3.92
C LYS A 81 14.12 -26.97 3.78
N TYR A 82 14.89 -25.90 3.82
CA TYR A 82 14.37 -24.54 3.76
C TYR A 82 14.33 -23.94 2.34
N GLY A 83 14.45 -24.80 1.29
CA GLY A 83 14.21 -24.42 -0.10
C GLY A 83 15.33 -23.58 -0.73
N PHE A 84 16.57 -23.69 -0.26
CA PHE A 84 17.71 -23.04 -0.89
C PHE A 84 18.31 -23.92 -1.98
N GLN A 85 18.59 -23.33 -3.14
CA GLN A 85 19.11 -24.05 -4.32
C GLN A 85 20.53 -24.58 -4.15
N SER A 86 21.33 -24.00 -3.24
CA SER A 86 22.70 -24.44 -2.98
C SER A 86 23.14 -24.13 -1.56
N HIS A 87 24.11 -24.96 -1.07
CA HIS A 87 24.80 -24.71 0.19
C HIS A 87 25.43 -23.29 0.26
N SER A 88 26.02 -22.84 -0.86
CA SER A 88 26.68 -21.53 -0.92
C SER A 88 25.70 -20.39 -0.79
N SER A 89 24.57 -20.43 -1.50
CA SER A 89 23.51 -19.41 -1.40
C SER A 89 22.90 -19.37 -0.01
N PHE A 90 22.65 -20.55 0.59
CA PHE A 90 22.19 -20.66 1.98
C PHE A 90 23.18 -20.06 2.96
N SER A 91 24.45 -20.48 2.91
CA SER A 91 25.47 -20.02 3.87
C SER A 91 25.69 -18.52 3.82
N ARG A 92 25.66 -17.93 2.61
CA ARG A 92 25.74 -16.48 2.43
C ARG A 92 24.52 -15.75 3.04
N ALA A 93 23.32 -16.19 2.70
CA ALA A 93 22.08 -15.61 3.20
C ALA A 93 21.98 -15.75 4.73
N PHE A 94 22.37 -16.91 5.27
CA PHE A 94 22.37 -17.19 6.69
C PHE A 94 23.31 -16.24 7.45
N LYS A 95 24.55 -16.07 6.94
CA LYS A 95 25.52 -15.14 7.53
C LYS A 95 25.04 -13.69 7.46
N GLU A 96 24.44 -13.30 6.35
CA GLU A 96 23.86 -11.96 6.19
C GLU A 96 22.74 -11.71 7.21
N HIS A 97 21.88 -12.70 7.45
CA HIS A 97 20.74 -12.59 8.36
C HIS A 97 21.15 -12.68 9.85
N HIS A 98 21.98 -13.67 10.22
CA HIS A 98 22.33 -13.92 11.62
C HIS A 98 23.64 -13.29 12.07
N GLY A 99 24.46 -12.75 11.16
CA GLY A 99 25.79 -12.24 11.46
C GLY A 99 26.86 -13.32 11.69
N ILE A 100 26.45 -14.60 11.73
CA ILE A 100 27.31 -15.77 11.97
C ILE A 100 27.10 -16.83 10.89
N THR A 101 28.06 -17.74 10.70
CA THR A 101 27.91 -18.84 9.75
C THR A 101 26.98 -19.95 10.27
N PRO A 102 26.39 -20.78 9.37
CA PRO A 102 25.58 -21.92 9.80
C PRO A 102 26.30 -22.87 10.74
N SER A 103 27.60 -23.09 10.53
CA SER A 103 28.43 -23.97 11.42
C SER A 103 28.62 -23.34 12.82
N GLN A 104 28.73 -22.00 12.90
CA GLN A 104 28.80 -21.27 14.17
C GLN A 104 27.50 -21.30 14.94
N ALA A 105 26.35 -21.37 14.24
CA ALA A 105 25.04 -21.43 14.87
C ALA A 105 24.84 -22.70 15.73
N ARG A 106 25.61 -23.78 15.49
CA ARG A 106 25.58 -25.00 16.29
C ARG A 106 26.18 -24.83 17.68
N MET A 107 26.95 -23.79 17.91
CA MET A 107 27.57 -23.55 19.22
C MET A 107 26.49 -23.24 20.26
N LYS A 108 26.59 -23.83 21.44
CA LYS A 108 25.58 -23.70 22.52
C LYS A 108 25.28 -22.24 22.90
N ASN A 109 26.29 -21.36 22.81
CA ASN A 109 26.20 -19.93 23.13
C ASN A 109 25.96 -19.04 21.89
N ALA A 110 25.71 -19.61 20.72
CA ALA A 110 25.41 -18.84 19.51
C ALA A 110 24.18 -17.97 19.71
N ARG A 111 24.30 -16.70 19.38
CA ARG A 111 23.15 -15.75 19.32
C ARG A 111 22.63 -15.71 17.89
N LEU A 112 21.36 -16.01 17.73
CA LEU A 112 20.67 -15.92 16.46
C LEU A 112 19.92 -14.57 16.39
N ASN A 113 19.83 -14.02 15.20
CA ASN A 113 18.99 -12.89 14.93
C ASN A 113 17.61 -13.40 14.51
N ASP A 114 16.65 -13.33 15.41
CA ASP A 114 15.31 -13.88 15.18
C ASP A 114 14.43 -12.88 14.45
N TYR A 115 13.84 -13.31 13.35
CA TYR A 115 12.79 -12.59 12.67
C TYR A 115 11.45 -13.29 13.00
N LEU A 116 10.67 -12.66 13.87
CA LEU A 116 9.39 -13.22 14.34
C LEU A 116 8.29 -13.07 13.29
N PRO A 117 7.21 -13.91 13.34
CA PRO A 117 6.04 -13.72 12.50
C PRO A 117 5.44 -12.33 12.68
N ILE A 118 5.07 -11.70 11.58
CA ILE A 118 4.37 -10.42 11.61
C ILE A 118 2.93 -10.67 12.10
N ASN A 119 2.45 -9.83 13.01
CA ASN A 119 1.07 -9.84 13.48
C ASN A 119 0.41 -8.49 13.16
N PHE A 120 -0.59 -8.53 12.29
CA PHE A 120 -1.35 -7.34 11.88
C PHE A 120 -2.52 -7.01 12.82
N SER A 121 -2.71 -7.72 13.93
CA SER A 121 -3.78 -7.43 14.88
C SER A 121 -3.53 -6.17 15.72
N ASP A 122 -2.27 -5.75 15.88
CA ASP A 122 -1.90 -4.47 16.48
C ASP A 122 -1.40 -3.50 15.40
N MET A 123 -2.37 -3.01 14.63
CA MET A 123 -2.14 -2.18 13.43
C MET A 123 -1.68 -0.75 13.74
N ARG A 124 -1.44 -0.40 15.01
CA ARG A 124 -0.84 0.89 15.39
C ARG A 124 0.64 1.00 15.06
N PHE A 125 1.20 -0.04 14.42
CA PHE A 125 2.60 -0.07 13.98
C PHE A 125 2.68 -0.50 12.51
N VAL A 126 3.20 0.37 11.65
CA VAL A 126 3.54 0.09 10.26
C VAL A 126 5.06 0.22 10.11
N GLY A 127 5.70 -0.80 9.53
CA GLY A 127 7.16 -0.81 9.37
C GLY A 127 7.94 -0.62 10.68
N GLY A 128 7.36 -1.02 11.84
CA GLY A 128 7.95 -0.82 13.17
C GLY A 128 7.78 0.58 13.76
N LYS A 129 7.07 1.49 13.08
CA LYS A 129 6.72 2.83 13.57
C LYS A 129 5.26 2.87 14.02
N ARG A 130 4.99 3.59 15.11
CA ARG A 130 3.61 3.81 15.58
C ARG A 130 2.86 4.67 14.57
N ILE A 131 1.65 4.25 14.18
CA ILE A 131 0.74 5.07 13.39
C ILE A 131 0.28 6.23 14.28
N MET A 132 0.54 7.46 13.83
CA MET A 132 0.11 8.69 14.51
C MET A 132 -0.96 9.42 13.72
N ALA A 133 -1.18 9.04 12.44
CA ALA A 133 -2.24 9.59 11.63
C ALA A 133 -3.62 9.05 12.07
N GLU A 134 -4.64 9.87 11.92
CA GLU A 134 -6.01 9.59 12.35
C GLU A 134 -6.99 9.77 11.19
N MET A 135 -7.95 8.86 11.07
CA MET A 135 -9.06 9.02 10.14
C MET A 135 -10.06 10.01 10.76
N LYS A 136 -10.34 11.11 10.06
CA LYS A 136 -11.26 12.17 10.52
C LYS A 136 -12.67 11.94 10.01
N ARG A 137 -12.81 11.45 8.79
CA ARG A 137 -14.12 11.32 8.15
C ARG A 137 -14.09 10.25 7.07
N ILE A 138 -15.20 9.51 6.93
CA ILE A 138 -15.48 8.66 5.79
C ILE A 138 -16.90 8.95 5.26
N MET A 139 -17.04 9.03 3.95
CA MET A 139 -18.31 9.20 3.25
C MET A 139 -18.36 8.36 2.00
N TYR A 140 -19.53 7.94 1.59
CA TYR A 140 -19.74 7.25 0.32
C TYR A 140 -20.52 8.14 -0.63
N LYS A 141 -20.00 8.33 -1.84
CA LYS A 141 -20.63 9.16 -2.88
C LYS A 141 -20.65 8.40 -4.21
N GLU A 142 -21.70 8.67 -4.99
CA GLU A 142 -21.68 8.36 -6.41
C GLU A 142 -20.69 9.27 -7.11
N THR A 143 -19.82 8.70 -7.95
CA THR A 143 -18.85 9.44 -8.74
C THR A 143 -19.33 9.60 -10.17
N PRO A 144 -19.33 10.80 -10.74
CA PRO A 144 -19.71 11.01 -12.12
C PRO A 144 -18.68 10.40 -13.08
N GLU A 145 -19.10 10.13 -14.30
CA GLU A 145 -18.18 9.86 -15.41
C GLU A 145 -17.40 11.14 -15.74
N ARG A 146 -16.06 11.02 -15.84
CA ARG A 146 -15.18 12.17 -16.00
C ARG A 146 -13.84 11.80 -16.61
N LEU A 147 -13.03 12.83 -16.93
CA LEU A 147 -11.65 12.65 -17.37
C LEU A 147 -10.70 13.07 -16.27
N MET A 148 -9.64 12.28 -16.05
CA MET A 148 -8.44 12.69 -15.31
C MET A 148 -7.43 13.22 -16.33
N VAL A 149 -7.01 14.46 -16.15
CA VAL A 149 -6.14 15.16 -17.10
C VAL A 149 -4.90 15.67 -16.37
N GLY A 150 -3.72 15.47 -16.95
CA GLY A 150 -2.50 15.95 -16.30
C GLY A 150 -1.20 15.34 -16.82
N LEU A 151 -0.20 15.27 -15.95
CA LEU A 151 1.12 14.70 -16.18
C LEU A 151 1.10 13.19 -15.87
N PRO A 152 1.27 12.30 -16.87
CA PRO A 152 1.34 10.86 -16.63
C PRO A 152 2.77 10.42 -16.32
N ARG A 153 2.92 9.47 -15.39
CA ARG A 153 4.18 8.75 -15.15
C ARG A 153 3.91 7.31 -14.77
N GLU A 154 4.87 6.45 -15.09
CA GLU A 154 4.99 5.15 -14.45
C GLU A 154 6.06 5.26 -13.37
N THR A 155 5.73 4.92 -12.13
CA THR A 155 6.59 5.16 -10.97
C THR A 155 6.36 4.10 -9.89
N SER A 156 7.12 4.19 -8.82
CA SER A 156 6.95 3.41 -7.59
C SER A 156 6.56 4.32 -6.42
N PHE A 157 6.17 3.74 -5.28
CA PHE A 157 5.88 4.55 -4.09
C PHE A 157 7.09 5.31 -3.55
N SER A 158 8.30 4.73 -3.69
CA SER A 158 9.54 5.41 -3.28
C SER A 158 9.84 6.65 -4.13
N ASP A 159 9.38 6.65 -5.37
CA ASP A 159 9.73 7.64 -6.36
C ASP A 159 8.58 8.60 -6.70
N ALA A 160 7.37 8.35 -6.18
CA ALA A 160 6.18 9.17 -6.46
C ALA A 160 6.37 10.66 -6.12
N GLY A 161 7.16 10.96 -5.09
CA GLY A 161 7.49 12.34 -4.72
C GLY A 161 8.22 13.12 -5.82
N PHE A 162 9.04 12.45 -6.65
CA PHE A 162 9.70 13.09 -7.79
C PHE A 162 8.71 13.49 -8.89
N VAL A 163 7.62 12.73 -9.05
CA VAL A 163 6.57 13.07 -10.04
C VAL A 163 5.85 14.35 -9.64
N TRP A 164 5.56 14.55 -8.34
CA TRP A 164 5.02 15.80 -7.83
C TRP A 164 5.99 16.97 -8.03
N GLN A 165 7.28 16.76 -7.78
CA GLN A 165 8.29 17.79 -8.02
C GLN A 165 8.34 18.19 -9.50
N GLU A 166 8.31 17.22 -10.43
CA GLU A 166 8.26 17.46 -11.86
C GLU A 166 6.99 18.22 -12.27
N PHE A 167 5.84 17.86 -11.70
CA PHE A 167 4.56 18.55 -11.93
C PHE A 167 4.65 20.03 -11.56
N PHE A 168 5.19 20.37 -10.39
CA PHE A 168 5.31 21.75 -9.94
C PHE A 168 6.39 22.57 -10.70
N GLN A 169 7.36 21.92 -11.31
CA GLN A 169 8.43 22.58 -12.09
C GLN A 169 8.10 22.68 -13.58
N GLY A 170 7.10 21.94 -14.07
CA GLY A 170 6.72 21.88 -15.48
C GLY A 170 5.69 22.94 -15.88
N ASP A 171 5.24 22.85 -17.12
CA ASP A 171 4.19 23.72 -17.71
C ASP A 171 2.77 23.14 -17.54
N THR A 172 2.65 22.01 -16.86
CA THR A 172 1.38 21.29 -16.70
C THR A 172 0.36 22.14 -15.94
N ILE A 173 0.78 22.83 -14.89
CA ILE A 173 -0.11 23.71 -14.10
C ILE A 173 -0.70 24.82 -14.97
N GLU A 174 0.12 25.51 -15.77
CA GLU A 174 -0.36 26.58 -16.66
C GLU A 174 -1.39 26.08 -17.68
N LYS A 175 -1.24 24.81 -18.14
CA LYS A 175 -2.20 24.17 -19.03
C LYS A 175 -3.50 23.80 -18.31
N LEU A 176 -3.41 23.32 -17.08
CA LEU A 176 -4.57 22.96 -16.24
C LEU A 176 -5.35 24.20 -15.78
N ASP A 177 -4.68 25.32 -15.51
CA ASP A 177 -5.33 26.58 -15.13
C ASP A 177 -6.28 27.11 -16.21
N ARG A 178 -6.04 26.75 -17.47
CA ARG A 178 -6.96 27.08 -18.58
C ARG A 178 -8.26 26.28 -18.52
N LEU A 179 -8.33 25.23 -17.71
CA LEU A 179 -9.48 24.34 -17.53
C LEU A 179 -10.30 24.63 -16.26
N VAL A 180 -10.01 25.72 -15.54
CA VAL A 180 -10.67 26.03 -14.23
C VAL A 180 -12.19 26.00 -14.34
N ASP A 181 -12.78 26.60 -15.39
CA ASP A 181 -14.23 26.70 -15.55
C ASP A 181 -14.92 25.37 -15.91
N VAL A 182 -14.15 24.32 -16.19
CA VAL A 182 -14.64 23.02 -16.64
C VAL A 182 -14.29 21.87 -15.70
N LYS A 183 -13.65 22.16 -14.57
CA LYS A 183 -13.33 21.17 -13.54
C LYS A 183 -14.61 20.53 -13.00
N CYS A 184 -14.56 19.23 -12.81
CA CYS A 184 -15.69 18.44 -12.30
C CYS A 184 -15.57 18.33 -10.78
N CYS A 185 -16.04 19.34 -10.05
CA CYS A 185 -15.85 19.48 -8.61
C CYS A 185 -17.12 19.24 -7.77
N ASP A 186 -18.24 18.78 -8.37
CA ASP A 186 -19.51 18.64 -7.65
C ASP A 186 -19.44 17.59 -6.51
N ASP A 187 -18.52 16.64 -6.60
CA ASP A 187 -18.29 15.57 -5.63
C ASP A 187 -16.97 15.70 -4.86
N ILE A 188 -16.10 16.64 -5.23
CA ILE A 188 -14.76 16.86 -4.65
C ILE A 188 -14.63 18.34 -4.28
N ASP A 189 -14.02 18.62 -3.14
CA ASP A 189 -13.73 19.99 -2.72
C ASP A 189 -12.68 20.63 -3.65
N GLU A 190 -12.64 21.96 -3.70
CA GLU A 190 -11.60 22.69 -4.39
C GLU A 190 -10.21 22.24 -3.90
N ASN A 191 -9.29 22.02 -4.85
CA ASN A 191 -8.00 21.42 -4.54
C ASN A 191 -6.86 22.03 -5.34
N ASP A 192 -5.64 21.89 -4.82
CA ASP A 192 -4.39 22.34 -5.43
C ASP A 192 -3.75 21.26 -6.32
N GLY A 193 -4.31 20.05 -6.33
CA GLY A 193 -3.87 18.95 -7.19
C GLY A 193 -4.38 17.58 -6.75
N ILE A 194 -4.49 16.71 -7.73
CA ILE A 194 -4.95 15.32 -7.57
C ILE A 194 -3.87 14.37 -8.07
N GLY A 195 -3.49 13.39 -7.23
CA GLY A 195 -2.67 12.24 -7.61
C GLY A 195 -3.58 11.02 -7.85
N PHE A 196 -3.79 10.63 -9.10
CA PHE A 196 -4.64 9.51 -9.48
C PHE A 196 -3.76 8.32 -9.91
N MET A 197 -3.73 7.27 -9.09
CA MET A 197 -2.91 6.07 -9.28
C MET A 197 -3.75 4.89 -9.72
N TYR A 198 -3.27 4.15 -10.73
CA TYR A 198 -3.98 3.01 -11.31
C TYR A 198 -2.98 2.05 -11.98
N ASP A 199 -3.48 0.92 -12.49
CA ASP A 199 -2.70 -0.07 -13.26
C ASP A 199 -1.46 -0.56 -12.50
N PHE A 200 -1.71 -1.04 -11.28
CA PHE A 200 -0.69 -1.50 -10.34
C PHE A 200 -0.07 -2.82 -10.79
N SER A 201 1.26 -2.86 -10.97
CA SER A 201 2.00 -4.05 -11.41
C SER A 201 2.61 -4.84 -10.25
N ASP A 202 3.01 -6.09 -10.52
CA ASP A 202 3.64 -7.01 -9.56
C ASP A 202 4.97 -6.50 -9.00
N ARG A 203 5.60 -5.52 -9.68
CA ARG A 203 6.89 -4.95 -9.30
C ARG A 203 6.78 -3.68 -8.46
N MET A 204 5.62 -3.44 -7.85
CA MET A 204 5.34 -2.23 -7.06
C MET A 204 5.31 -0.93 -7.86
N ASN A 205 5.29 -1.02 -9.18
CA ASN A 205 5.09 0.12 -10.05
C ASN A 205 3.60 0.32 -10.30
N PHE A 206 3.24 1.55 -10.55
CA PHE A 206 1.89 1.95 -10.92
C PHE A 206 1.97 3.13 -11.90
N LYS A 207 0.87 3.36 -12.58
CA LYS A 207 0.70 4.59 -13.36
C LYS A 207 0.05 5.63 -12.48
N ILE A 208 0.60 6.85 -12.52
CA ILE A 208 0.04 8.01 -11.84
C ILE A 208 -0.24 9.11 -12.88
N VAL A 209 -1.34 9.80 -12.70
CA VAL A 209 -1.58 11.09 -13.36
C VAL A 209 -1.70 12.13 -12.27
N ILE A 210 -0.85 13.16 -12.31
CA ILE A 210 -0.99 14.33 -11.42
C ILE A 210 -1.65 15.44 -12.22
N GLY A 211 -2.77 15.96 -11.71
CA GLY A 211 -3.56 16.95 -12.43
C GLY A 211 -4.95 17.17 -11.82
N ASP A 212 -5.96 17.26 -12.66
CA ASP A 212 -7.33 17.56 -12.27
C ASP A 212 -8.38 16.65 -12.95
N PHE A 213 -9.54 16.53 -12.32
CA PHE A 213 -10.73 15.97 -12.96
C PHE A 213 -11.49 17.03 -13.75
N VAL A 214 -11.88 16.68 -14.97
CA VAL A 214 -12.68 17.53 -15.83
C VAL A 214 -13.88 16.77 -16.43
N ARG A 215 -14.88 17.52 -16.90
CA ARG A 215 -16.08 16.95 -17.54
C ARG A 215 -15.74 16.28 -18.86
N MET A 216 -16.53 15.26 -19.27
CA MET A 216 -16.33 14.46 -20.47
C MET A 216 -16.22 15.27 -21.78
N GLN A 217 -16.91 16.41 -21.87
CA GLN A 217 -16.98 17.22 -23.10
C GLN A 217 -15.92 18.34 -23.12
N THR A 218 -14.99 18.35 -22.18
CA THR A 218 -13.93 19.37 -22.09
C THR A 218 -12.94 19.23 -23.22
N GLU A 219 -12.64 20.33 -23.93
CA GLU A 219 -11.52 20.40 -24.88
C GLU A 219 -10.21 20.44 -24.12
N ILE A 220 -9.37 19.42 -24.32
CA ILE A 220 -8.13 19.30 -23.60
C ILE A 220 -6.98 19.93 -24.38
N PRO A 221 -6.18 20.82 -23.77
CA PRO A 221 -4.99 21.39 -24.41
C PRO A 221 -4.00 20.32 -24.86
N GLU A 222 -3.33 20.59 -25.98
CA GLU A 222 -2.29 19.71 -26.51
C GLU A 222 -1.15 19.49 -25.48
N GLY A 223 -0.70 18.24 -25.38
CA GLY A 223 0.41 17.84 -24.49
C GLY A 223 -0.01 17.43 -23.08
N LEU A 224 -1.31 17.45 -22.75
CA LEU A 224 -1.82 16.80 -21.54
C LEU A 224 -2.28 15.37 -21.82
N PHE A 225 -2.02 14.50 -20.88
CA PHE A 225 -2.55 13.12 -20.89
C PHE A 225 -4.00 13.11 -20.41
N VAL A 226 -4.79 12.20 -20.99
CA VAL A 226 -6.21 12.04 -20.64
C VAL A 226 -6.49 10.58 -20.29
N LYS A 227 -7.10 10.36 -19.14
CA LYS A 227 -7.62 9.06 -18.73
C LYS A 227 -9.11 9.16 -18.44
N HIS A 228 -9.89 8.30 -19.09
CA HIS A 228 -11.31 8.15 -18.82
C HIS A 228 -11.54 7.43 -17.48
N ILE A 229 -12.38 8.00 -16.62
CA ILE A 229 -12.83 7.43 -15.36
C ILE A 229 -14.34 7.19 -15.47
N PRO A 230 -14.78 5.93 -15.44
CA PRO A 230 -16.21 5.62 -15.54
C PRO A 230 -16.97 6.11 -14.30
N LYS A 231 -18.25 6.31 -14.44
CA LYS A 231 -19.12 6.53 -13.27
C LYS A 231 -19.06 5.34 -12.33
N GLY A 232 -19.16 5.60 -11.02
CA GLY A 232 -19.09 4.54 -10.02
C GLY A 232 -19.49 5.04 -8.64
N ARG A 233 -19.07 4.32 -7.63
CA ARG A 233 -19.23 4.70 -6.23
C ARG A 233 -17.87 4.67 -5.56
N ALA A 234 -17.58 5.65 -4.72
CA ALA A 234 -16.32 5.70 -4.00
C ALA A 234 -16.50 6.04 -2.52
N ALA A 235 -15.59 5.55 -1.69
CA ALA A 235 -15.35 6.03 -0.35
C ALA A 235 -14.44 7.26 -0.44
N TYR A 236 -14.85 8.35 0.16
CA TYR A 236 -14.09 9.57 0.38
C TYR A 236 -13.66 9.60 1.84
N VAL A 237 -12.35 9.63 2.08
CA VAL A 237 -11.79 9.52 3.42
C VAL A 237 -10.81 10.63 3.68
N GLN A 238 -10.90 11.26 4.83
CA GLN A 238 -9.98 12.29 5.29
C GLN A 238 -9.06 11.72 6.37
N ILE A 239 -7.74 11.87 6.16
CA ILE A 239 -6.73 11.43 7.12
C ILE A 239 -5.86 12.58 7.53
N GLU A 240 -5.79 12.84 8.84
CA GLU A 240 -4.95 13.85 9.46
C GLU A 240 -3.65 13.23 9.99
N GLY A 241 -2.55 13.94 9.83
CA GLY A 241 -1.26 13.58 10.41
C GLY A 241 -0.38 14.79 10.70
N SER A 242 0.66 14.60 11.50
CA SER A 242 1.63 15.66 11.82
C SER A 242 2.55 15.97 10.64
N ASN A 243 2.62 15.06 9.68
CA ASN A 243 3.36 15.22 8.42
C ASN A 243 2.84 14.25 7.36
N VAL A 244 3.21 14.52 6.12
CA VAL A 244 2.79 13.74 4.95
C VAL A 244 3.20 12.26 5.06
N ALA A 245 4.41 11.96 5.54
CA ALA A 245 4.90 10.59 5.62
C ALA A 245 4.06 9.73 6.56
N GLU A 246 3.63 10.26 7.72
CA GLU A 246 2.72 9.55 8.62
C GLU A 246 1.39 9.20 7.95
N ILE A 247 0.84 10.12 7.16
CA ILE A 247 -0.41 9.89 6.44
C ILE A 247 -0.21 8.83 5.38
N LEU A 248 0.79 8.99 4.51
CA LEU A 248 1.07 8.05 3.41
C LEU A 248 1.37 6.64 3.92
N ASP A 249 2.13 6.52 5.02
CA ASP A 249 2.49 5.24 5.63
C ASP A 249 1.28 4.49 6.25
N SER A 250 0.18 5.19 6.56
CA SER A 250 -0.96 4.62 7.27
C SER A 250 -2.28 4.65 6.48
N ALA A 251 -2.37 5.48 5.44
CA ALA A 251 -3.62 5.77 4.74
C ALA A 251 -4.36 4.52 4.26
N TYR A 252 -3.64 3.61 3.57
CA TYR A 252 -4.27 2.40 3.05
C TYR A 252 -4.95 1.60 4.16
N LEU A 253 -4.26 1.44 5.29
CA LEU A 253 -4.73 0.68 6.43
C LEU A 253 -5.95 1.33 7.07
N LEU A 254 -5.87 2.62 7.36
CA LEU A 254 -6.97 3.38 7.97
C LEU A 254 -8.21 3.40 7.07
N ILE A 255 -8.01 3.56 5.75
CA ILE A 255 -9.11 3.60 4.77
C ILE A 255 -9.79 2.23 4.66
N THR A 256 -9.02 1.16 4.50
CA THR A 256 -9.59 -0.18 4.35
C THR A 256 -10.32 -0.62 5.61
N GLU A 257 -9.77 -0.33 6.79
CA GLU A 257 -10.42 -0.59 8.07
C GLU A 257 -11.73 0.21 8.23
N ALA A 258 -11.73 1.48 7.82
CA ALA A 258 -12.92 2.33 7.87
C ALA A 258 -14.01 1.84 6.91
N ILE A 259 -13.65 1.47 5.67
CA ILE A 259 -14.58 0.90 4.69
C ILE A 259 -15.21 -0.39 5.25
N GLU A 260 -14.42 -1.28 5.86
CA GLU A 260 -14.93 -2.51 6.45
C GLU A 260 -15.84 -2.28 7.65
N LYS A 261 -15.46 -1.39 8.57
CA LYS A 261 -16.27 -1.05 9.76
C LYS A 261 -17.65 -0.49 9.38
N THR A 262 -17.72 0.20 8.26
CA THR A 262 -18.96 0.78 7.74
C THR A 262 -19.72 -0.14 6.77
N GLY A 263 -19.29 -1.41 6.64
CA GLY A 263 -19.96 -2.42 5.80
C GLY A 263 -19.69 -2.25 4.29
N GLY A 264 -18.76 -1.39 3.89
CA GLY A 264 -18.36 -1.21 2.51
C GLY A 264 -17.48 -2.36 1.99
N THR A 265 -17.39 -2.49 0.68
CA THR A 265 -16.50 -3.45 -0.02
C THR A 265 -15.72 -2.72 -1.10
N ILE A 266 -14.39 -2.84 -1.08
CA ILE A 266 -13.53 -2.24 -2.09
C ILE A 266 -13.79 -2.90 -3.45
N ASP A 267 -13.91 -2.09 -4.51
CA ASP A 267 -13.98 -2.58 -5.88
C ASP A 267 -12.58 -2.78 -6.45
N PHE A 268 -12.07 -4.02 -6.33
CA PHE A 268 -10.75 -4.36 -6.88
C PHE A 268 -10.75 -4.56 -8.39
N ASP A 269 -11.91 -4.72 -9.01
CA ASP A 269 -12.02 -4.88 -10.48
C ASP A 269 -11.78 -3.54 -11.19
N ASN A 270 -12.15 -2.43 -10.54
CA ASN A 270 -11.97 -1.07 -11.03
C ASN A 270 -11.05 -0.25 -10.11
N PHE A 271 -10.08 -0.90 -9.48
CA PHE A 271 -9.28 -0.29 -8.43
C PHE A 271 -8.42 0.88 -8.92
N TYR A 272 -8.53 1.98 -8.19
CA TYR A 272 -7.63 3.12 -8.23
C TYR A 272 -7.38 3.63 -6.81
N TRP A 273 -6.29 4.37 -6.66
CA TRP A 273 -5.96 5.11 -5.45
C TRP A 273 -5.86 6.58 -5.82
N CYS A 274 -6.64 7.42 -5.18
CA CYS A 274 -6.67 8.84 -5.49
C CYS A 274 -6.38 9.65 -4.22
N GLU A 275 -5.41 10.54 -4.33
CA GLU A 275 -5.02 11.51 -3.30
C GLU A 275 -5.44 12.90 -3.77
N ILE A 276 -6.11 13.65 -2.90
CA ILE A 276 -6.62 14.98 -3.20
C ILE A 276 -6.03 15.94 -2.18
N TYR A 277 -5.29 16.92 -2.66
CA TYR A 277 -4.59 17.90 -1.84
C TYR A 277 -5.33 19.23 -1.91
N THR A 278 -6.09 19.57 -0.87
CA THR A 278 -6.88 20.79 -0.82
C THR A 278 -6.07 21.96 -0.26
N HIS A 279 -6.36 23.18 -0.71
CA HIS A 279 -5.65 24.36 -0.22
C HIS A 279 -5.82 24.54 1.29
N GLU A 280 -7.06 24.49 1.75
CA GLU A 280 -7.44 24.74 3.14
C GLU A 280 -6.95 23.69 4.13
N ARG A 281 -7.00 22.40 3.77
CA ARG A 281 -6.67 21.29 4.67
C ARG A 281 -5.26 20.77 4.54
N TYR A 282 -4.60 21.04 3.40
CA TYR A 282 -3.26 20.55 3.14
C TYR A 282 -2.24 21.67 2.90
N SER A 283 -2.38 22.47 1.83
CA SER A 283 -1.31 23.39 1.38
C SER A 283 -1.03 24.49 2.38
N GLU A 284 -2.08 25.15 2.90
CA GLU A 284 -1.93 26.22 3.88
C GLU A 284 -1.41 25.72 5.23
N PRO A 285 -1.96 24.65 5.86
CA PRO A 285 -1.40 24.06 7.08
C PRO A 285 0.03 23.56 6.90
N PHE A 286 0.34 22.93 5.76
CA PHE A 286 1.70 22.45 5.45
C PHE A 286 2.71 23.60 5.44
N ALA A 287 2.37 24.73 4.80
CA ALA A 287 3.23 25.91 4.76
C ALA A 287 3.47 26.53 6.15
N ARG A 288 2.55 26.32 7.10
CA ARG A 288 2.66 26.79 8.49
C ARG A 288 3.34 25.78 9.42
N GLY A 289 3.65 24.55 8.95
CA GLY A 289 4.17 23.47 9.78
C GLY A 289 3.15 22.90 10.77
N GLU A 290 1.86 23.02 10.45
CA GLU A 290 0.74 22.49 11.21
C GLU A 290 0.40 21.07 10.76
N LYS A 291 -0.52 20.39 11.47
CA LYS A 291 -1.08 19.12 11.01
C LYS A 291 -1.79 19.32 9.67
N VAL A 292 -1.64 18.35 8.79
CA VAL A 292 -2.24 18.36 7.45
C VAL A 292 -3.26 17.24 7.32
N VAL A 293 -4.23 17.46 6.43
CA VAL A 293 -5.20 16.44 6.04
C VAL A 293 -5.05 16.17 4.54
N ILE A 294 -4.95 14.89 4.19
CA ILE A 294 -5.05 14.44 2.80
C ILE A 294 -6.40 13.74 2.63
N ASP A 295 -7.10 14.13 1.58
CA ASP A 295 -8.35 13.48 1.20
C ASP A 295 -8.05 12.33 0.24
N TYR A 296 -8.71 11.22 0.45
CA TYR A 296 -8.56 10.02 -0.38
C TYR A 296 -9.89 9.65 -1.04
N MET A 297 -9.79 9.10 -2.25
CA MET A 297 -10.93 8.50 -2.93
C MET A 297 -10.56 7.10 -3.39
N MET A 298 -11.38 6.11 -3.04
CA MET A 298 -11.18 4.71 -3.38
C MET A 298 -12.49 4.08 -3.87
N PRO A 299 -12.50 3.32 -4.98
CA PRO A 299 -13.71 2.72 -5.51
C PRO A 299 -14.25 1.64 -4.58
N VAL A 300 -15.58 1.62 -4.42
CA VAL A 300 -16.30 0.62 -3.63
C VAL A 300 -17.44 0.01 -4.45
N LYS A 301 -17.80 -1.25 -4.16
CA LYS A 301 -18.92 -1.93 -4.81
C LYS A 301 -20.26 -1.30 -4.42
N ALA A 302 -21.20 -1.31 -5.34
CA ALA A 302 -22.52 -0.66 -5.17
C ALA A 302 -23.38 -1.31 -4.08
N ASP A 303 -23.12 -2.60 -3.76
CA ASP A 303 -23.92 -3.41 -2.81
C ASP A 303 -23.66 -3.07 -1.33
N ALA A 304 -22.74 -2.16 -1.02
CA ALA A 304 -22.60 -1.64 0.33
C ALA A 304 -23.86 -0.84 0.66
N GLU A 305 -24.78 -1.41 1.42
CA GLU A 305 -25.78 -0.63 2.15
C GLU A 305 -25.02 0.34 3.07
N ALA A 306 -24.61 1.45 2.50
CA ALA A 306 -24.03 2.52 3.27
C ALA A 306 -25.14 3.09 4.12
N ALA A 307 -25.16 2.76 5.39
CA ALA A 307 -25.73 3.63 6.37
C ALA A 307 -25.14 5.02 6.09
N GLY A 308 -25.98 5.95 5.64
CA GLY A 308 -25.59 7.32 5.29
C GLY A 308 -25.28 8.13 6.56
N GLU A 309 -24.33 7.68 7.37
CA GLU A 309 -23.89 8.33 8.58
C GLU A 309 -22.40 8.60 8.53
N CYS A 310 -22.12 9.88 8.61
CA CYS A 310 -20.82 10.46 8.87
C CYS A 310 -20.34 9.98 10.25
N LEU A 311 -19.35 9.10 10.31
CA LEU A 311 -18.62 8.87 11.54
C LEU A 311 -17.66 10.04 11.74
N GLU A 312 -18.11 11.07 12.44
CA GLU A 312 -17.23 12.04 13.07
C GLU A 312 -16.80 11.43 14.42
N GLU A 313 -15.55 11.07 14.57
CA GLU A 313 -15.01 10.80 15.90
C GLU A 313 -14.96 12.13 16.68
N LYS A 314 -15.62 12.09 17.87
CA LYS A 314 -15.68 13.21 18.82
C LYS A 314 -14.36 13.37 19.57
#